data_4bef30c8f1dd23c0a4ecdf548360e0da
#
_entry.id   4bef30c8f1dd23c0a4ecdf548360e0da
#
_cell.length_a   1.000
_cell.length_b   1.000
_cell.length_c   1.000
_cell.angle_alpha   90.00
_cell.angle_beta   90.00
_cell.angle_gamma   90.00
#
_symmetry.space_group_name_H-M   'P 1'
#
loop_
_entity.id
_entity.type
_entity.pdbx_description
1 polymer ?
#
loop_
_entity_poly.entity_id
_entity_poly.type
_entity_poly.pdbx_seq_one_letter_code
_entity_poly.pdbx_strand_id
1 'polypeptide(L)' 'MAKILIVEDNEMNRDMLSRRLERKGFDVVMAEDGKIGVDMSKSETPDLILMDLSLPVMDGWEAT' A
#
# COMPACT_ATOMS: atom_id res chain seq x y z
N MET A 1 -10.92 -9.66 9.55
CA MET A 1 -9.85 -8.69 9.73
C MET A 1 -9.84 -7.71 8.61
N ALA A 2 -9.37 -6.52 8.87
CA ALA A 2 -9.30 -5.53 7.82
C ALA A 2 -8.24 -5.93 6.80
N LYS A 3 -8.51 -5.68 5.55
CA LYS A 3 -7.58 -5.97 4.48
C LYS A 3 -6.95 -4.67 4.00
N ILE A 4 -5.64 -4.65 3.92
CA ILE A 4 -4.90 -3.48 3.51
C ILE A 4 -4.12 -3.80 2.23
N LEU A 5 -4.25 -2.93 1.25
CA LEU A 5 -3.48 -3.05 0.01
C LEU A 5 -2.31 -2.08 0.12
N ILE A 6 -1.10 -2.59 -0.05
CA ILE A 6 0.10 -1.77 -0.05
C ILE A 6 0.56 -1.61 -1.49
N VAL A 7 0.70 -0.37 -1.93
CA VAL A 7 1.23 -0.09 -3.26
C VAL A 7 2.59 0.55 -3.06
N GLU A 8 3.63 -0.18 -3.39
CA GLU A 8 4.99 0.27 -3.13
C GLU A 8 5.92 -0.38 -4.16
N ASP A 9 6.72 0.41 -4.85
CA ASP A 9 7.58 -0.15 -5.89
C ASP A 9 8.90 -0.70 -5.32
N ASN A 10 9.27 -0.31 -4.14
CA ASN A 10 10.50 -0.81 -3.51
C ASN A 10 10.18 -2.10 -2.76
N GLU A 11 10.79 -3.18 -3.18
CA GLU A 11 10.51 -4.49 -2.61
C GLU A 11 10.80 -4.56 -1.11
N MET A 12 11.88 -3.97 -0.68
CA MET A 12 12.25 -3.97 0.71
C MET A 12 11.25 -3.24 1.56
N ASN A 13 10.81 -2.07 1.11
CA ASN A 13 9.82 -1.31 1.84
C ASN A 13 8.48 -2.03 1.85
N ARG A 14 8.12 -2.63 0.73
CA ARG A 14 6.88 -3.39 0.63
C ARG A 14 6.86 -4.54 1.64
N ASP A 15 7.95 -5.26 1.71
CA ASP A 15 8.06 -6.38 2.62
C ASP A 15 7.99 -5.91 4.08
N MET A 16 8.70 -4.85 4.40
CA MET A 16 8.74 -4.33 5.74
C MET A 16 7.37 -3.87 6.21
N LEU A 17 6.67 -3.14 5.34
CA LEU A 17 5.34 -2.66 5.69
C LEU A 17 4.37 -3.81 5.86
N SER A 18 4.44 -4.80 4.99
CA SER A 18 3.52 -5.93 5.08
C SER A 18 3.73 -6.69 6.39
N ARG A 19 4.95 -6.88 6.79
CA ARG A 19 5.22 -7.59 8.03
C ARG A 19 4.69 -6.83 9.23
N ARG A 20 4.85 -5.52 9.23
CA ARG A 20 4.35 -4.71 10.33
C ARG A 20 2.85 -4.81 10.46
N LEU A 21 2.16 -4.75 9.33
CA LEU A 21 0.71 -4.79 9.36
C LEU A 21 0.19 -6.18 9.71
N GLU A 22 0.87 -7.20 9.23
CA GLU A 22 0.47 -8.56 9.56
C GLU A 22 0.63 -8.85 11.05
N ARG A 23 1.63 -8.28 11.66
CA ARG A 23 1.80 -8.42 13.10
C ARG A 23 0.66 -7.83 13.88
N LYS A 24 0.02 -6.81 13.32
CA LYS A 24 -1.11 -6.19 13.98
C LYS A 24 -2.43 -6.89 13.67
N GLY A 25 -2.36 -7.95 12.90
CA GLY A 25 -3.56 -8.75 12.63
C GLY A 25 -4.31 -8.36 11.37
N PHE A 26 -3.74 -7.52 10.51
CA PHE A 26 -4.39 -7.16 9.28
C PHE A 26 -4.06 -8.15 8.17
N ASP A 27 -4.98 -8.30 7.24
CA ASP A 27 -4.70 -9.04 6.03
C ASP A 27 -4.04 -8.08 5.07
N VAL A 28 -2.96 -8.47 4.44
CA VAL A 28 -2.20 -7.57 3.59
C VAL A 28 -2.08 -8.14 2.20
N VAL A 29 -2.36 -7.32 1.21
CA VAL A 29 -2.06 -7.64 -0.19
C VAL A 29 -1.13 -6.56 -0.70
N MET A 30 -0.30 -6.89 -1.67
CA MET A 30 0.72 -5.96 -2.12
C MET A 30 0.71 -5.80 -3.62
N ALA A 31 0.98 -4.60 -4.08
CA ALA A 31 1.10 -4.31 -5.50
C ALA A 31 2.43 -3.60 -5.73
N GLU A 32 3.06 -3.90 -6.84
CA GLU A 32 4.37 -3.33 -7.15
C GLU A 32 4.30 -1.93 -7.70
N ASP A 33 3.18 -1.57 -8.28
CA ASP A 33 3.04 -0.23 -8.84
C ASP A 33 1.57 0.19 -8.84
N GLY A 34 1.33 1.40 -9.25
CA GLY A 34 -0.02 1.96 -9.19
C GLY A 34 -1.01 1.26 -10.10
N LYS A 35 -0.54 0.76 -11.24
CA LYS A 35 -1.44 0.08 -12.15
C LYS A 35 -1.93 -1.23 -11.54
N ILE A 36 -1.02 -2.00 -10.99
CA ILE A 36 -1.37 -3.23 -10.30
C ILE A 36 -2.22 -2.90 -9.08
N GLY A 37 -1.89 -1.80 -8.41
CA GLY A 37 -2.66 -1.37 -7.25
C GLY A 37 -4.11 -1.09 -7.59
N VAL A 38 -4.35 -0.42 -8.71
CA VAL A 38 -5.73 -0.14 -9.12
C VAL A 38 -6.46 -1.44 -9.44
N ASP A 39 -5.81 -2.35 -10.14
CA ASP A 39 -6.43 -3.62 -10.47
C ASP A 39 -6.74 -4.40 -9.19
N MET A 40 -5.81 -4.44 -8.26
CA MET A 40 -6.01 -5.16 -7.01
C MET A 40 -7.05 -4.50 -6.13
N SER A 41 -7.17 -3.17 -6.18
CA SER A 41 -8.18 -2.51 -5.38
C SER A 41 -9.58 -2.91 -5.83
N LYS A 42 -9.73 -3.27 -7.09
CA LYS A 42 -11.01 -3.72 -7.59
C LYS A 42 -11.24 -5.19 -7.29
N SER A 43 -10.21 -6.00 -7.41
CA SER A 43 -10.39 -7.44 -7.24
C SER A 43 -10.37 -7.86 -5.77
N GLU A 44 -9.58 -7.18 -4.94
CA GLU A 44 -9.43 -7.56 -3.54
C GLU A 44 -10.34 -6.77 -2.62
N THR A 45 -10.87 -5.67 -3.09
CA THR A 45 -11.73 -4.78 -2.30
C THR A 45 -11.17 -4.51 -0.90
N PRO A 46 -9.97 -3.94 -0.82
CA PRO A 46 -9.36 -3.70 0.49
C PRO A 46 -10.10 -2.61 1.26
N ASP A 47 -9.97 -2.67 2.57
CA ASP A 47 -10.56 -1.65 3.43
C ASP A 47 -9.73 -0.37 3.42
N LEU A 48 -8.44 -0.49 3.15
CA LEU A 48 -7.55 0.65 3.15
C LEU A 48 -6.47 0.43 2.11
N ILE A 49 -6.06 1.48 1.44
CA ILE A 49 -4.96 1.42 0.48
C ILE A 49 -3.85 2.31 0.99
N LEU A 50 -2.67 1.75 1.17
CA LEU A 50 -1.49 2.51 1.52
C LEU A 50 -0.63 2.65 0.30
N MET A 51 -0.46 3.88 -0.19
CA MET A 51 0.43 4.15 -1.28
C MET A 51 1.63 4.84 -0.72
N ASP A 52 2.78 4.25 -0.90
CA ASP A 52 3.97 4.92 -0.49
C ASP A 52 4.41 5.79 -1.61
N LEU A 53 4.14 7.04 -1.44
CA LEU A 53 4.52 7.97 -2.41
C LEU A 53 5.77 8.62 -1.91
N SER A 54 6.85 7.93 -2.01
CA SER A 54 8.09 8.53 -1.68
C SER A 54 8.43 9.57 -2.71
N LEU A 55 7.53 9.80 -3.61
CA LEU A 55 7.75 10.74 -4.65
C LEU A 55 7.52 12.14 -4.19
N PRO A 56 8.26 13.04 -4.67
CA PRO A 56 8.11 14.42 -4.25
C PRO A 56 6.81 15.05 -4.63
N VAL A 57 6.11 14.44 -5.47
CA VAL A 57 4.82 14.98 -5.86
C VAL A 57 3.96 15.17 -4.69
N MET A 58 4.26 14.56 -3.61
CA MET A 58 3.45 14.72 -2.48
C MET A 58 3.59 16.02 -1.84
N ASP A 59 4.59 16.73 -2.17
CA ASP A 59 4.74 17.93 -1.54
C ASP A 59 3.65 18.79 -1.56
N GLY A 60 3.01 18.87 -2.60
CA GLY A 60 1.99 19.80 -2.71
C GLY A 60 1.03 19.67 -1.69
N TRP A 61 0.76 18.53 -1.25
CA TRP A 61 -0.37 18.46 -0.45
C TRP A 61 0.00 18.17 0.89
N GLU A 62 1.08 17.76 1.04
CA GLU A 62 1.29 17.55 2.25
C GLU A 62 1.39 18.55 2.94
N ALA A 63 1.76 19.08 2.32
CA ALA A 63 1.75 20.00 2.86
C ALA A 63 0.78 20.31 3.40
N THR A 64 0.48 19.92 3.24
CA THR A 64 -0.40 20.08 3.69
C THR A 64 -0.63 19.87 4.45
#